data_2aa5738d6d5519b14481710f467f4b8e
#
_entry.id   2aa5738d6d5519b14481710f467f4b8e
#
_cell.length_a   1.000
_cell.length_b   1.000
_cell.length_c   1.000
_cell.angle_alpha   90.00
_cell.angle_beta   90.00
_cell.angle_gamma   90.00
#
_symmetry.space_group_name_H-M   'P 1'
#
loop_
_entity.id
_entity.type
_entity.pdbx_description
1 polymer ?
#
loop_
_entity_poly.entity_id
_entity_poly.type
_entity_poly.pdbx_seq_one_letter_code
_entity_poly.pdbx_strand_id
1 'polypeptide(L)'
;GVCPSCTTRRMVETAAHLNDHVFPRLPVRQWVLSVPKRLRYFMQRDGPVLNMVLRIFLRVIAQSLQAHCIGAANADKESLHIGAVAFIHRFGSSLNEHVHFHVCVVDGVFEEVAGEGSADAAMQVSASGVVFHPATGIDATPVAQVQTTLQKRILRAFVARGLLEN
;
A
#
# COMPACT_ATOMS: atom_id res chain seq x y z
N GLY A 1 -7.07 -23.66 -5.79
CA GLY A 1 -8.27 -24.16 -6.45
C GLY A 1 -8.52 -23.55 -7.80
N VAL A 2 -8.80 -24.37 -8.78
CA VAL A 2 -9.05 -23.95 -10.19
C VAL A 2 -10.55 -23.78 -10.45
N CYS A 3 -11.41 -24.14 -9.50
CA CYS A 3 -12.86 -24.06 -9.65
C CYS A 3 -13.34 -22.60 -9.57
N PRO A 4 -13.96 -22.04 -10.63
CA PRO A 4 -14.44 -20.67 -10.65
C PRO A 4 -15.42 -20.36 -9.50
N SER A 5 -16.34 -21.28 -9.20
CA SER A 5 -17.32 -21.09 -8.13
C SER A 5 -16.68 -21.04 -6.76
N CYS A 6 -15.69 -21.92 -6.46
CA CYS A 6 -14.95 -21.87 -5.20
C CYS A 6 -14.09 -20.62 -5.07
N THR A 7 -13.50 -20.16 -6.16
CA THR A 7 -12.70 -18.94 -6.20
C THR A 7 -13.58 -17.72 -5.96
N THR A 8 -14.72 -17.62 -6.65
CA THR A 8 -15.67 -16.52 -6.47
C THR A 8 -16.20 -16.46 -5.04
N ARG A 9 -16.59 -17.61 -4.46
CA ARG A 9 -17.03 -17.67 -3.06
C ARG A 9 -15.95 -17.14 -2.09
N ARG A 10 -14.71 -17.61 -2.23
CA ARG A 10 -13.60 -17.12 -1.40
C ARG A 10 -13.34 -15.63 -1.57
N MET A 11 -13.45 -15.10 -2.78
CA MET A 11 -13.31 -13.66 -3.04
C MET A 11 -14.39 -12.86 -2.31
N VAL A 12 -15.67 -13.32 -2.37
CA VAL A 12 -16.77 -12.67 -1.68
C VAL A 12 -16.61 -12.73 -0.16
N GLU A 13 -16.24 -13.90 0.38
CA GLU A 13 -15.98 -14.07 1.81
C GLU A 13 -14.81 -13.19 2.28
N THR A 14 -13.72 -13.11 1.50
CA THR A 14 -12.59 -12.23 1.81
C THR A 14 -12.99 -10.76 1.75
N ALA A 15 -13.75 -10.36 0.73
CA ALA A 15 -14.21 -8.97 0.60
C ALA A 15 -15.11 -8.56 1.76
N ALA A 16 -16.06 -9.44 2.15
CA ALA A 16 -16.92 -9.21 3.32
C ALA A 16 -16.09 -9.09 4.60
N HIS A 17 -15.16 -10.02 4.84
CA HIS A 17 -14.28 -9.98 6.01
C HIS A 17 -13.46 -8.68 6.07
N LEU A 18 -12.87 -8.25 4.96
CA LEU A 18 -12.10 -7.02 4.90
C LEU A 18 -12.96 -5.79 5.19
N ASN A 19 -14.18 -5.76 4.64
CA ASN A 19 -15.11 -4.64 4.83
C ASN A 19 -15.66 -4.59 6.25
N ASP A 20 -15.96 -5.74 6.85
CA ASP A 20 -16.68 -5.82 8.13
C ASP A 20 -15.74 -5.80 9.33
N HIS A 21 -14.48 -6.25 9.17
CA HIS A 21 -13.59 -6.50 10.31
C HIS A 21 -12.19 -5.90 10.18
N VAL A 22 -11.76 -5.49 8.99
CA VAL A 22 -10.36 -5.04 8.77
C VAL A 22 -10.28 -3.57 8.42
N PHE A 23 -11.05 -3.12 7.44
CA PHE A 23 -11.04 -1.72 7.05
C PHE A 23 -11.94 -0.88 7.96
N PRO A 24 -11.45 0.25 8.48
CA PRO A 24 -12.31 1.23 9.12
C PRO A 24 -13.27 1.83 8.07
N ARG A 25 -14.39 2.44 8.53
CA ARG A 25 -15.33 3.14 7.66
C ARG A 25 -14.77 4.49 7.19
N LEU A 26 -13.64 4.44 6.52
CA LEU A 26 -12.89 5.56 5.97
C LEU A 26 -12.67 5.33 4.46
N PRO A 27 -12.39 6.39 3.68
CA PRO A 27 -12.06 6.24 2.27
C PRO A 27 -10.86 5.32 2.06
N VAL A 28 -10.96 4.41 1.09
CA VAL A 28 -9.91 3.45 0.72
C VAL A 28 -9.55 3.65 -0.75
N ARG A 29 -8.27 3.68 -1.04
CA ARG A 29 -7.71 3.77 -2.38
C ARG A 29 -6.97 2.50 -2.75
N GLN A 30 -7.21 2.01 -3.96
CA GLN A 30 -6.45 0.89 -4.50
C GLN A 30 -5.24 1.40 -5.29
N TRP A 31 -4.07 0.88 -4.95
CA TRP A 31 -2.83 1.06 -5.68
C TRP A 31 -2.44 -0.24 -6.38
N VAL A 32 -2.07 -0.15 -7.65
CA VAL A 32 -1.64 -1.32 -8.42
C VAL A 32 -0.22 -1.10 -8.93
N LEU A 33 0.68 -2.04 -8.61
CA LEU A 33 2.05 -2.03 -9.14
C LEU A 33 2.26 -3.23 -10.05
N SER A 34 2.48 -2.95 -11.33
CA SER A 34 3.02 -3.92 -12.30
C SER A 34 4.41 -3.46 -12.73
N VAL A 35 5.35 -4.40 -12.83
CA VAL A 35 6.72 -4.13 -13.25
C VAL A 35 7.02 -4.78 -14.60
N PRO A 36 8.06 -4.33 -15.34
CA PRO A 36 8.48 -4.94 -16.60
C PRO A 36 8.75 -6.44 -16.49
N LYS A 37 8.53 -7.19 -17.57
CA LYS A 37 8.68 -8.65 -17.62
C LYS A 37 10.04 -9.14 -17.09
N ARG A 38 11.13 -8.41 -17.40
CA ARG A 38 12.49 -8.72 -16.95
C ARG A 38 12.59 -8.76 -15.40
N LEU A 39 11.96 -7.82 -14.70
CA LEU A 39 11.96 -7.77 -13.24
C LEU A 39 11.05 -8.83 -12.63
N ARG A 40 9.91 -9.12 -13.29
CA ARG A 40 8.97 -10.17 -12.84
C ARG A 40 9.61 -11.54 -12.77
N TYR A 41 10.54 -11.85 -13.68
CA TYR A 41 11.28 -13.10 -13.68
C TYR A 41 11.96 -13.36 -12.32
N PHE A 42 12.63 -12.37 -11.76
CA PHE A 42 13.27 -12.49 -10.44
C PHE A 42 12.24 -12.58 -9.32
N MET A 43 11.20 -11.74 -9.35
CA MET A 43 10.17 -11.71 -8.32
C MET A 43 9.38 -13.03 -8.21
N GLN A 44 9.26 -13.78 -9.29
CA GLN A 44 8.58 -15.08 -9.29
C GLN A 44 9.39 -16.17 -8.61
N ARG A 45 10.70 -16.11 -8.72
CA ARG A 45 11.64 -17.16 -8.30
C ARG A 45 12.31 -16.87 -6.96
N ASP A 46 12.33 -15.62 -6.54
CA ASP A 46 13.01 -15.17 -5.32
C ASP A 46 12.03 -14.42 -4.41
N GLY A 47 11.59 -15.09 -3.33
CA GLY A 47 10.70 -14.50 -2.32
C GLY A 47 11.27 -13.25 -1.65
N PRO A 48 12.54 -13.22 -1.23
CA PRO A 48 13.25 -12.01 -0.80
C PRO A 48 13.17 -10.85 -1.77
N VAL A 49 13.33 -11.06 -3.09
CA VAL A 49 13.19 -10.01 -4.11
C VAL A 49 11.74 -9.53 -4.21
N LEU A 50 10.78 -10.46 -4.21
CA LEU A 50 9.36 -10.11 -4.18
C LEU A 50 9.00 -9.23 -2.99
N ASN A 51 9.43 -9.62 -1.79
CA ASN A 51 9.19 -8.87 -0.55
C ASN A 51 9.92 -7.51 -0.54
N MET A 52 11.11 -7.43 -1.11
CA MET A 52 11.84 -6.17 -1.27
C MET A 52 11.02 -5.18 -2.12
N VAL A 53 10.50 -5.61 -3.26
CA VAL A 53 9.67 -4.75 -4.13
C VAL A 53 8.40 -4.31 -3.42
N LEU A 54 7.71 -5.22 -2.73
CA LEU A 54 6.53 -4.88 -1.95
C LEU A 54 6.83 -3.85 -0.85
N ARG A 55 7.92 -4.01 -0.09
CA ARG A 55 8.33 -3.04 0.93
C ARG A 55 8.65 -1.67 0.34
N ILE A 56 9.32 -1.61 -0.82
CA ILE A 56 9.58 -0.35 -1.52
C ILE A 56 8.24 0.29 -1.91
N PHE A 57 7.30 -0.49 -2.43
CA PHE A 57 5.99 0.00 -2.84
C PHE A 57 5.21 0.60 -1.67
N LEU A 58 5.06 -0.14 -0.58
CA LEU A 58 4.36 0.33 0.62
C LEU A 58 5.00 1.58 1.22
N ARG A 59 6.34 1.63 1.28
CA ARG A 59 7.07 2.80 1.78
C ARG A 59 6.86 4.05 0.92
N VAL A 60 6.81 3.91 -0.40
CA VAL A 60 6.58 5.06 -1.29
C VAL A 60 5.14 5.55 -1.18
N ILE A 61 4.16 4.65 -1.07
CA ILE A 61 2.77 5.02 -0.79
C ILE A 61 2.68 5.77 0.54
N ALA A 62 3.27 5.24 1.61
CA ALA A 62 3.26 5.87 2.93
C ALA A 62 3.83 7.30 2.87
N GLN A 63 4.98 7.49 2.22
CA GLN A 63 5.60 8.80 2.05
C GLN A 63 4.72 9.78 1.25
N SER A 64 4.04 9.28 0.21
CA SER A 64 3.11 10.09 -0.56
C SER A 64 1.90 10.51 0.28
N LEU A 65 1.29 9.58 1.03
CA LEU A 65 0.16 9.90 1.91
C LEU A 65 0.55 10.89 3.01
N GLN A 66 1.68 10.66 3.69
CA GLN A 66 2.21 11.57 4.71
C GLN A 66 2.39 13.01 4.18
N ALA A 67 2.89 13.15 2.95
CA ALA A 67 3.08 14.46 2.32
C ALA A 67 1.77 15.16 1.95
N HIS A 68 0.66 14.43 1.84
CA HIS A 68 -0.65 14.94 1.46
C HIS A 68 -1.66 15.02 2.62
N CYS A 69 -1.23 14.68 3.84
CA CYS A 69 -2.03 14.82 5.06
C CYS A 69 -1.69 16.13 5.77
N ILE A 70 -2.39 17.21 5.44
CA ILE A 70 -2.14 18.56 6.00
C ILE A 70 -2.26 18.54 7.52
N GLY A 71 -3.22 17.80 8.08
CA GLY A 71 -3.41 17.67 9.53
C GLY A 71 -2.24 17.01 10.27
N ALA A 72 -1.40 16.25 9.58
CA ALA A 72 -0.22 15.58 10.13
C ALA A 72 1.10 16.33 9.85
N ALA A 73 1.06 17.57 9.36
CA ALA A 73 2.26 18.31 8.94
C ALA A 73 3.28 18.53 10.06
N ASN A 74 2.83 18.62 11.31
CA ASN A 74 3.66 18.82 12.49
C ASN A 74 3.91 17.53 13.30
N ALA A 75 3.34 16.40 12.87
CA ALA A 75 3.50 15.13 13.55
C ALA A 75 4.88 14.53 13.28
N ASP A 76 5.38 13.75 14.24
CA ASP A 76 6.58 12.96 14.00
C ASP A 76 6.30 11.90 12.94
N LYS A 77 7.16 11.83 11.92
CA LYS A 77 7.01 10.85 10.83
C LYS A 77 7.07 9.41 11.29
N GLU A 78 7.72 9.13 12.41
CA GLU A 78 7.83 7.79 12.99
C GLU A 78 6.52 7.35 13.66
N SER A 79 5.71 8.31 14.14
CA SER A 79 4.38 8.04 14.71
C SER A 79 3.28 7.90 13.65
N LEU A 80 3.58 8.17 12.37
CA LEU A 80 2.61 8.14 11.28
C LEU A 80 2.61 6.79 10.56
N HIS A 81 1.48 6.11 10.60
CA HIS A 81 1.29 4.79 10.02
C HIS A 81 0.20 4.78 8.94
N ILE A 82 0.34 3.89 7.94
CA ILE A 82 -0.72 3.63 6.96
C ILE A 82 -1.48 2.36 7.32
N GLY A 83 -2.79 2.35 7.10
CA GLY A 83 -3.60 1.14 7.12
C GLY A 83 -3.66 0.55 5.71
N ALA A 84 -3.10 -0.66 5.49
CA ALA A 84 -3.03 -1.25 4.17
C ALA A 84 -3.17 -2.77 4.17
N VAL A 85 -3.82 -3.30 3.13
CA VAL A 85 -3.88 -4.74 2.82
C VAL A 85 -3.32 -4.97 1.43
N ALA A 86 -2.31 -5.84 1.31
CA ALA A 86 -1.64 -6.13 0.06
C ALA A 86 -2.00 -7.54 -0.46
N PHE A 87 -2.35 -7.62 -1.73
CA PHE A 87 -2.59 -8.87 -2.45
C PHE A 87 -1.50 -9.08 -3.49
N ILE A 88 -0.84 -10.22 -3.43
CA ILE A 88 0.18 -10.62 -4.39
C ILE A 88 -0.47 -11.51 -5.43
N HIS A 89 -0.63 -10.98 -6.64
CA HIS A 89 -1.14 -11.72 -7.78
C HIS A 89 0.03 -12.28 -8.58
N ARG A 90 -0.02 -13.58 -8.89
CA ARG A 90 1.06 -14.27 -9.60
C ARG A 90 0.76 -14.48 -11.09
N PHE A 91 -0.50 -14.40 -11.48
CA PHE A 91 -0.96 -14.66 -12.84
C PHE A 91 -1.75 -13.48 -13.39
N GLY A 92 -1.63 -13.25 -14.68
CA GLY A 92 -2.49 -12.35 -15.44
C GLY A 92 -3.81 -13.00 -15.84
N SER A 93 -4.66 -12.24 -16.54
CA SER A 93 -5.98 -12.69 -17.00
C SER A 93 -5.91 -13.92 -17.95
N SER A 94 -4.82 -14.05 -18.70
CA SER A 94 -4.56 -15.18 -19.60
C SER A 94 -3.81 -16.34 -18.92
N LEU A 95 -3.80 -16.40 -17.59
CA LEU A 95 -3.07 -17.38 -16.78
C LEU A 95 -1.56 -17.42 -17.03
N ASN A 96 -1.02 -16.41 -17.73
CA ASN A 96 0.41 -16.23 -17.88
C ASN A 96 1.03 -15.74 -16.58
N GLU A 97 2.27 -16.09 -16.33
CA GLU A 97 3.04 -15.60 -15.20
C GLU A 97 3.16 -14.06 -15.24
N HIS A 98 2.49 -13.40 -14.30
CA HIS A 98 2.43 -11.95 -14.22
C HIS A 98 2.33 -11.52 -12.76
N VAL A 99 3.48 -11.47 -12.08
CA VAL A 99 3.50 -10.96 -10.70
C VAL A 99 3.20 -9.47 -10.69
N HIS A 100 2.20 -9.10 -9.89
CA HIS A 100 1.81 -7.72 -9.63
C HIS A 100 1.15 -7.61 -8.25
N PHE A 101 1.11 -6.40 -7.72
CA PHE A 101 0.54 -6.14 -6.41
C PHE A 101 -0.72 -5.29 -6.54
N HIS A 102 -1.75 -5.67 -5.80
CA HIS A 102 -2.89 -4.82 -5.50
C HIS A 102 -2.82 -4.48 -4.01
N VAL A 103 -2.80 -3.19 -3.69
CA VAL A 103 -2.76 -2.73 -2.31
C VAL A 103 -3.93 -1.80 -2.06
N CYS A 104 -4.84 -2.20 -1.18
CA CYS A 104 -5.91 -1.35 -0.68
C CYS A 104 -5.39 -0.59 0.53
N VAL A 105 -5.40 0.73 0.47
CA VAL A 105 -4.83 1.61 1.51
C VAL A 105 -5.90 2.59 1.97
N VAL A 106 -6.05 2.79 3.26
CA VAL A 106 -6.88 3.87 3.81
C VAL A 106 -6.31 5.20 3.33
N ASP A 107 -7.16 6.08 2.82
CA ASP A 107 -6.74 7.32 2.12
C ASP A 107 -6.33 8.42 3.11
N GLY A 108 -5.29 8.14 3.88
CA GLY A 108 -4.72 8.99 4.91
C GLY A 108 -3.68 8.25 5.76
N VAL A 109 -3.30 8.87 6.87
CA VAL A 109 -2.38 8.31 7.85
C VAL A 109 -2.99 8.31 9.25
N PHE A 110 -2.56 7.36 10.05
CA PHE A 110 -2.88 7.26 11.47
C PHE A 110 -1.69 7.74 12.28
N GLU A 111 -1.94 8.64 13.22
CA GLU A 111 -0.95 9.13 14.17
C GLU A 111 -1.19 8.47 15.53
N GLU A 112 -0.14 7.88 16.10
CA GLU A 112 -0.16 7.40 17.47
C GLU A 112 0.13 8.59 18.41
N VAL A 113 -0.88 8.98 19.21
CA VAL A 113 -0.77 10.11 20.13
C VAL A 113 -0.59 9.57 21.55
N ALA A 114 0.53 9.88 22.17
CA ALA A 114 0.79 9.56 23.56
C ALA A 114 0.07 10.59 24.47
N GLY A 115 -0.98 10.14 25.18
CA GLY A 115 -1.63 10.94 26.22
C GLY A 115 -3.13 11.22 26.01
N GLU A 116 -3.80 11.51 27.10
CA GLU A 116 -5.25 11.70 27.23
C GLU A 116 -5.78 12.79 26.27
N GLY A 117 -6.77 12.40 25.48
CA GLY A 117 -7.31 13.22 24.41
C GLY A 117 -7.86 14.56 24.83
N SER A 118 -7.32 15.61 24.28
CA SER A 118 -8.01 16.90 24.16
C SER A 118 -9.11 16.76 23.10
N ALA A 119 -10.34 16.90 23.55
CA ALA A 119 -11.53 16.81 22.70
C ALA A 119 -11.70 18.11 21.89
N ASP A 120 -10.98 18.24 20.78
CA ASP A 120 -11.29 19.26 19.79
C ASP A 120 -11.97 18.60 18.57
N ALA A 121 -13.17 19.08 18.27
CA ALA A 121 -14.28 18.40 17.61
C ALA A 121 -14.17 18.18 16.09
N ALA A 122 -13.00 18.13 15.50
CA ALA A 122 -12.83 17.91 14.06
C ALA A 122 -12.04 16.63 13.70
N MET A 123 -11.49 15.93 14.67
CA MET A 123 -10.64 14.77 14.47
C MET A 123 -11.28 13.54 15.13
N GLN A 124 -11.50 12.48 14.38
CA GLN A 124 -11.99 11.19 14.90
C GLN A 124 -10.90 10.54 15.76
N VAL A 125 -10.80 10.92 17.03
CA VAL A 125 -9.97 10.24 18.02
C VAL A 125 -10.70 8.96 18.42
N SER A 126 -10.14 7.81 18.11
CA SER A 126 -10.62 6.55 18.71
C SER A 126 -10.17 6.52 20.18
N ALA A 127 -10.90 5.79 21.03
CA ALA A 127 -10.58 5.58 22.46
C ALA A 127 -9.19 4.93 22.69
N SER A 128 -8.42 4.65 21.64
CA SER A 128 -7.11 3.99 21.64
C SER A 128 -5.93 4.96 21.48
N GLY A 129 -6.12 6.27 21.53
CA GLY A 129 -5.00 7.23 21.34
C GLY A 129 -4.47 7.28 19.90
N VAL A 130 -5.32 6.98 18.90
CA VAL A 130 -4.97 7.04 17.48
C VAL A 130 -5.82 8.11 16.79
N VAL A 131 -5.17 9.00 16.05
CA VAL A 131 -5.80 10.09 15.28
C VAL A 131 -5.66 9.77 13.80
N PHE A 132 -6.74 9.92 13.04
CA PHE A 132 -6.72 9.76 11.58
C PHE A 132 -6.61 11.14 10.89
N HIS A 133 -5.64 11.26 9.98
CA HIS A 133 -5.45 12.42 9.12
C HIS A 133 -5.76 12.05 7.67
N PRO A 134 -6.83 12.57 7.07
CA PRO A 134 -7.17 12.29 5.69
C PRO A 134 -6.14 12.91 4.73
N ALA A 135 -5.81 12.16 3.68
CA ALA A 135 -5.01 12.68 2.57
C ALA A 135 -5.90 13.48 1.60
N THR A 136 -5.37 14.57 1.08
CA THR A 136 -6.05 15.43 0.11
C THR A 136 -5.17 15.67 -1.12
N GLY A 137 -5.79 15.93 -2.28
CA GLY A 137 -5.06 16.31 -3.49
C GLY A 137 -4.24 15.18 -4.13
N ILE A 138 -4.56 13.91 -3.87
CA ILE A 138 -3.93 12.78 -4.56
C ILE A 138 -4.62 12.55 -5.90
N ASP A 139 -4.24 13.35 -6.88
CA ASP A 139 -4.65 13.27 -8.27
C ASP A 139 -3.55 12.64 -9.18
N ALA A 140 -3.58 12.92 -10.47
CA ALA A 140 -2.63 12.37 -11.43
C ALA A 140 -1.17 12.78 -11.16
N THR A 141 -0.93 14.00 -10.64
CA THR A 141 0.44 14.51 -10.42
C THR A 141 1.18 13.78 -9.31
N PRO A 142 0.66 13.66 -8.06
CA PRO A 142 1.26 12.82 -7.04
C PRO A 142 1.41 11.35 -7.46
N VAL A 143 0.45 10.79 -8.21
CA VAL A 143 0.55 9.41 -8.71
C VAL A 143 1.74 9.26 -9.66
N ALA A 144 1.98 10.21 -10.57
CA ALA A 144 3.15 10.21 -11.46
C ALA A 144 4.48 10.33 -10.68
N GLN A 145 4.49 11.12 -9.60
CA GLN A 145 5.67 11.23 -8.70
C GLN A 145 5.94 9.90 -7.98
N VAL A 146 4.90 9.24 -7.47
CA VAL A 146 4.99 7.90 -6.88
C VAL A 146 5.57 6.91 -7.90
N GLN A 147 5.06 6.89 -9.13
CA GLN A 147 5.55 6.02 -10.21
C GLN A 147 7.04 6.23 -10.49
N THR A 148 7.46 7.49 -10.65
CA THR A 148 8.87 7.85 -10.89
C THR A 148 9.78 7.43 -9.73
N THR A 149 9.33 7.63 -8.50
CA THR A 149 10.06 7.25 -7.29
C THR A 149 10.20 5.73 -7.17
N LEU A 150 9.12 4.99 -7.44
CA LEU A 150 9.12 3.54 -7.46
C LEU A 150 10.09 2.99 -8.49
N GLN A 151 10.04 3.49 -9.73
CA GLN A 151 10.95 3.07 -10.80
C GLN A 151 12.40 3.21 -10.36
N LYS A 152 12.78 4.40 -9.88
CA LYS A 152 14.16 4.68 -9.42
C LYS A 152 14.58 3.76 -8.27
N ARG A 153 13.74 3.58 -7.26
CA ARG A 153 14.10 2.78 -6.07
C ARG A 153 14.17 1.30 -6.38
N ILE A 154 13.23 0.77 -7.18
CA ILE A 154 13.22 -0.64 -7.58
C ILE A 154 14.46 -0.95 -8.42
N LEU A 155 14.78 -0.15 -9.45
CA LEU A 155 15.97 -0.37 -10.28
C LEU A 155 17.25 -0.34 -9.44
N ARG A 156 17.43 0.67 -8.56
CA ARG A 156 18.59 0.72 -7.65
C ARG A 156 18.69 -0.52 -6.76
N ALA A 157 17.58 -1.01 -6.24
CA ALA A 157 17.56 -2.18 -5.38
C ALA A 157 17.93 -3.48 -6.14
N PHE A 158 17.52 -3.59 -7.41
CA PHE A 158 17.90 -4.71 -8.27
C PHE A 158 19.40 -4.67 -8.63
N VAL A 159 19.93 -3.50 -8.97
CA VAL A 159 21.38 -3.31 -9.22
C VAL A 159 22.19 -3.63 -7.96
N ALA A 160 21.79 -3.11 -6.80
CA ALA A 160 22.48 -3.36 -5.53
C ALA A 160 22.52 -4.86 -5.13
N ARG A 161 21.62 -5.67 -5.69
CA ARG A 161 21.59 -7.14 -5.53
C ARG A 161 22.33 -7.89 -6.64
N GLY A 162 22.92 -7.21 -7.61
CA GLY A 162 23.57 -7.81 -8.77
C GLY A 162 22.61 -8.51 -9.73
N LEU A 163 21.31 -8.18 -9.69
CA LEU A 163 20.30 -8.76 -10.58
C LEU A 163 20.17 -8.00 -11.90
N LEU A 164 20.70 -6.79 -11.96
CA LEU A 164 20.81 -5.95 -13.14
C LEU A 164 22.21 -5.33 -13.21
N GLU A 165 22.70 -5.14 -14.41
CA GLU A 165 23.86 -4.31 -14.69
C GLU A 165 23.47 -2.82 -14.66
N ASN A 166 24.45 -1.95 -14.35
CA ASN A 166 24.28 -0.49 -14.36
C ASN A 166 24.05 0.04 -15.78
#